data_bb14e6ffe8d85ff654c952322ff170ca
#
_entry.id   bb14e6ffe8d85ff654c952322ff170ca
#
_cell.length_a   1.000
_cell.length_b   1.000
_cell.length_c   1.000
_cell.angle_alpha   90.00
_cell.angle_beta   90.00
_cell.angle_gamma   90.00
#
_symmetry.space_group_name_H-M   'P 1'
#
loop_
_entity.id
_entity.type
_entity.pdbx_description
1 polymer ?
#
loop_
_entity_poly.entity_id
_entity_poly.type
_entity_poly.pdbx_seq_one_letter_code
_entity_poly.pdbx_strand_id
1 'polypeptide(L)'
;MQSSAYNSYNSTSLSVDNQEKLVLMLYEGILRFAARAKKAMQEKNVQEKVMFINKISAIFIELSSSLDLNQGQIAHYLKGLYAREITRLIEANIKNDVDAIDEVIRVTRGLISAWNDATGTNTEGASDVDR
;
A
#
# COMPACT_ATOMS: atom_id res chain seq x y z
N MET A 1 7.25 4.02 23.43
CA MET A 1 7.22 3.44 22.45
C MET A 1 8.01 3.93 21.33
N GLN A 2 8.07 3.15 20.44
CA GLN A 2 8.88 3.47 19.35
C GLN A 2 8.49 4.76 18.74
N SER A 3 7.30 5.20 19.06
CA SER A 3 6.78 6.38 18.42
C SER A 3 7.53 7.64 18.79
N SER A 4 8.02 7.75 20.01
CA SER A 4 8.69 8.97 20.41
C SER A 4 10.02 9.16 19.68
N ALA A 5 10.84 8.15 19.63
CA ALA A 5 12.12 8.23 18.94
C ALA A 5 11.89 8.34 17.44
N TYR A 6 10.93 7.61 16.92
CA TYR A 6 10.60 7.64 15.50
C TYR A 6 10.11 9.01 15.08
N ASN A 7 9.24 9.60 15.88
CA ASN A 7 8.72 10.91 15.56
C ASN A 7 9.78 11.99 15.63
N SER A 8 10.69 11.90 16.58
CA SER A 8 11.81 12.85 16.66
C SER A 8 12.70 12.76 15.43
N TYR A 9 12.99 11.54 14.99
CA TYR A 9 13.77 11.33 13.79
C TYR A 9 13.06 11.92 12.60
N ASN A 10 11.78 11.65 12.45
CA ASN A 10 11.01 12.15 11.33
C ASN A 10 10.93 13.67 11.31
N SER A 11 10.73 14.29 12.47
CA SER A 11 10.58 15.74 12.50
C SER A 11 11.89 16.45 12.20
N THR A 12 13.02 15.81 12.43
CA THR A 12 14.29 16.45 12.15
C THR A 12 14.83 16.15 10.77
N SER A 13 14.63 14.92 10.28
CA SER A 13 15.25 14.52 9.02
C SER A 13 14.26 14.27 7.90
N LEU A 14 12.98 14.20 8.20
CA LEU A 14 12.01 13.87 7.19
C LEU A 14 11.77 15.07 6.30
N SER A 15 12.17 14.97 5.05
CA SER A 15 11.92 15.98 4.04
C SER A 15 10.77 15.49 3.17
N VAL A 16 10.37 16.33 2.23
CA VAL A 16 9.35 15.92 1.25
C VAL A 16 9.82 14.67 0.52
N ASP A 17 11.10 14.63 0.13
CA ASP A 17 11.63 13.46 -0.57
C ASP A 17 11.52 12.21 0.29
N ASN A 18 11.81 12.33 1.59
CA ASN A 18 11.74 11.17 2.47
C ASN A 18 10.31 10.70 2.66
N GLN A 19 9.36 11.63 2.73
CA GLN A 19 7.95 11.27 2.82
C GLN A 19 7.48 10.56 1.56
N GLU A 20 7.91 11.07 0.42
CA GLU A 20 7.55 10.46 -0.86
C GLU A 20 8.11 9.05 -0.98
N LYS A 21 9.35 8.86 -0.52
CA LYS A 21 9.94 7.53 -0.54
C LYS A 21 9.24 6.59 0.43
N LEU A 22 8.81 7.09 1.57
CA LEU A 22 8.10 6.26 2.53
C LEU A 22 6.79 5.75 1.95
N VAL A 23 6.03 6.62 1.30
CA VAL A 23 4.78 6.19 0.67
C VAL A 23 5.06 5.12 -0.38
N LEU A 24 6.08 5.32 -1.19
CA LEU A 24 6.45 4.34 -2.20
C LEU A 24 6.83 3.01 -1.58
N MET A 25 7.60 3.04 -0.48
CA MET A 25 7.96 1.82 0.22
C MET A 25 6.73 1.09 0.75
N LEU A 26 5.75 1.83 1.23
CA LEU A 26 4.51 1.22 1.72
C LEU A 26 3.74 0.55 0.58
N TYR A 27 3.63 1.22 -0.56
CA TYR A 27 2.99 0.60 -1.72
C TYR A 27 3.73 -0.68 -2.14
N GLU A 28 5.05 -0.64 -2.15
CA GLU A 28 5.83 -1.81 -2.52
C GLU A 28 5.65 -2.94 -1.50
N GLY A 29 5.49 -2.57 -0.24
CA GLY A 29 5.19 -3.55 0.81
C GLY A 29 3.87 -4.26 0.55
N ILE A 30 2.86 -3.50 0.09
CA ILE A 30 1.58 -4.10 -0.27
C ILE A 30 1.79 -5.17 -1.34
N LEU A 31 2.57 -4.86 -2.39
CA LEU A 31 2.79 -5.81 -3.46
C LEU A 31 3.48 -7.09 -2.95
N ARG A 32 4.48 -6.93 -2.08
CA ARG A 32 5.17 -8.09 -1.54
C ARG A 32 4.24 -8.98 -0.72
N PHE A 33 3.45 -8.36 0.14
CA PHE A 33 2.55 -9.13 0.99
C PHE A 33 1.40 -9.72 0.18
N ALA A 34 0.95 -9.01 -0.86
CA ALA A 34 -0.12 -9.53 -1.71
C ALA A 34 0.35 -10.80 -2.46
N ALA A 35 1.58 -10.81 -2.93
CA ALA A 35 2.12 -11.99 -3.58
C ALA A 35 2.14 -13.18 -2.61
N ARG A 36 2.53 -12.93 -1.36
CA ARG A 36 2.58 -13.98 -0.36
C ARG A 36 1.19 -14.43 0.07
N ALA A 37 0.26 -13.49 0.17
CA ALA A 37 -1.13 -13.85 0.48
C ALA A 37 -1.70 -14.72 -0.61
N LYS A 38 -1.46 -14.36 -1.87
CA LYS A 38 -1.96 -15.12 -2.99
C LYS A 38 -1.40 -16.55 -2.97
N LYS A 39 -0.11 -16.67 -2.71
CA LYS A 39 0.51 -17.99 -2.63
C LYS A 39 -0.11 -18.81 -1.50
N ALA A 40 -0.30 -18.19 -0.34
CA ALA A 40 -0.91 -18.88 0.80
C ALA A 40 -2.32 -19.35 0.48
N MET A 41 -3.08 -18.52 -0.25
CA MET A 41 -4.43 -18.90 -0.65
C MET A 41 -4.41 -20.11 -1.60
N GLN A 42 -3.48 -20.11 -2.53
CA GLN A 42 -3.36 -21.21 -3.48
C GLN A 42 -2.92 -22.49 -2.81
N GLU A 43 -2.11 -22.39 -1.77
CA GLU A 43 -1.64 -23.54 -1.01
C GLU A 43 -2.57 -23.90 0.14
N LYS A 44 -3.63 -23.14 0.32
CA LYS A 44 -4.61 -23.35 1.39
C LYS A 44 -3.98 -23.24 2.77
N ASN A 45 -2.96 -22.39 2.89
CA ASN A 45 -2.34 -22.10 4.17
C ASN A 45 -3.08 -20.94 4.82
N VAL A 46 -4.07 -21.30 5.64
CA VAL A 46 -4.98 -20.29 6.21
C VAL A 46 -4.25 -19.31 7.13
N GLN A 47 -3.31 -19.81 7.94
CA GLN A 47 -2.59 -18.95 8.87
C GLN A 47 -1.80 -17.88 8.13
N GLU A 48 -1.08 -18.27 7.08
CA GLU A 48 -0.30 -17.30 6.33
C GLU A 48 -1.19 -16.36 5.54
N LYS A 49 -2.28 -16.88 4.99
CA LYS A 49 -3.23 -16.02 4.30
C LYS A 49 -3.71 -14.90 5.19
N VAL A 50 -4.18 -15.24 6.39
CA VAL A 50 -4.70 -14.25 7.33
C VAL A 50 -3.60 -13.28 7.73
N MET A 51 -2.41 -13.78 8.00
CA MET A 51 -1.30 -12.93 8.40
C MET A 51 -0.95 -11.90 7.34
N PHE A 52 -0.81 -12.34 6.09
CA PHE A 52 -0.41 -11.41 5.04
C PHE A 52 -1.52 -10.45 4.65
N ILE A 53 -2.77 -10.91 4.64
CA ILE A 53 -3.89 -10.00 4.38
C ILE A 53 -3.96 -8.93 5.45
N ASN A 54 -3.75 -9.30 6.72
CA ASN A 54 -3.76 -8.32 7.79
C ASN A 54 -2.63 -7.31 7.65
N LYS A 55 -1.47 -7.74 7.19
CA LYS A 55 -0.35 -6.82 6.97
C LYS A 55 -0.67 -5.83 5.86
N ILE A 56 -1.31 -6.28 4.80
CA ILE A 56 -1.72 -5.38 3.72
C ILE A 56 -2.73 -4.36 4.23
N SER A 57 -3.73 -4.82 4.98
CA SER A 57 -4.75 -3.94 5.53
C SER A 57 -4.12 -2.89 6.46
N ALA A 58 -3.14 -3.29 7.26
CA ALA A 58 -2.46 -2.36 8.16
C ALA A 58 -1.74 -1.26 7.36
N ILE A 59 -1.16 -1.61 6.22
CA ILE A 59 -0.50 -0.62 5.39
C ILE A 59 -1.52 0.37 4.82
N PHE A 60 -2.65 -0.13 4.31
CA PHE A 60 -3.69 0.78 3.81
C PHE A 60 -4.23 1.68 4.90
N ILE A 61 -4.39 1.17 6.12
CA ILE A 61 -4.83 1.99 7.24
C ILE A 61 -3.80 3.07 7.53
N GLU A 62 -2.52 2.72 7.52
CA GLU A 62 -1.45 3.69 7.74
C GLU A 62 -1.46 4.77 6.67
N LEU A 63 -1.59 4.38 5.41
CA LEU A 63 -1.66 5.32 4.30
C LEU A 63 -2.86 6.24 4.45
N SER A 64 -4.01 5.68 4.81
CA SER A 64 -5.22 6.47 4.98
C SER A 64 -5.07 7.47 6.13
N SER A 65 -4.47 7.04 7.23
CA SER A 65 -4.29 7.90 8.40
C SER A 65 -3.35 9.07 8.12
N SER A 66 -2.43 8.90 7.18
CA SER A 66 -1.47 9.96 6.87
C SER A 66 -1.99 10.97 5.86
N LEU A 67 -3.17 10.77 5.31
CA LEU A 67 -3.72 11.72 4.36
C LEU A 67 -4.14 13.00 5.05
N ASP A 68 -3.83 14.13 4.41
CA ASP A 68 -4.30 15.42 4.87
C ASP A 68 -5.50 15.81 4.02
N LEU A 69 -6.69 15.64 4.56
CA LEU A 69 -7.91 15.86 3.80
C LEU A 69 -8.14 17.33 3.46
N ASN A 70 -7.33 18.22 4.02
CA ASN A 70 -7.39 19.65 3.66
C ASN A 70 -6.58 19.95 2.41
N GLN A 71 -5.88 18.97 1.85
CA GLN A 71 -5.03 19.18 0.69
C GLN A 71 -5.75 18.95 -0.63
N GLY A 72 -7.07 18.97 -0.64
CA GLY A 72 -7.82 18.93 -1.88
C GLY A 72 -8.45 17.59 -2.18
N GLN A 73 -8.97 17.48 -3.39
CA GLN A 73 -9.79 16.34 -3.77
C GLN A 73 -9.02 15.04 -3.87
N ILE A 74 -7.71 15.12 -4.19
CA ILE A 74 -6.93 13.89 -4.34
C ILE A 74 -6.84 13.12 -3.02
N ALA A 75 -6.75 13.82 -1.89
CA ALA A 75 -6.70 13.14 -0.61
C ALA A 75 -8.02 12.43 -0.31
N HIS A 76 -9.13 13.05 -0.63
CA HIS A 76 -10.45 12.43 -0.46
C HIS A 76 -10.61 11.23 -1.37
N TYR A 77 -10.15 11.33 -2.61
CA TYR A 77 -10.19 10.23 -3.53
C TYR A 77 -9.38 9.04 -3.01
N LEU A 78 -8.17 9.30 -2.54
CA LEU A 78 -7.32 8.24 -2.03
C LEU A 78 -7.91 7.59 -0.79
N LYS A 79 -8.52 8.39 0.08
CA LYS A 79 -9.16 7.82 1.26
C LYS A 79 -10.24 6.82 0.88
N GLY A 80 -11.06 7.17 -0.10
CA GLY A 80 -12.09 6.27 -0.59
C GLY A 80 -11.52 5.02 -1.25
N LEU A 81 -10.46 5.22 -2.03
CA LEU A 81 -9.81 4.09 -2.69
C LEU A 81 -9.22 3.12 -1.67
N TYR A 82 -8.51 3.63 -0.67
CA TYR A 82 -7.94 2.78 0.36
C TYR A 82 -9.03 2.01 1.12
N ALA A 83 -10.14 2.68 1.43
CA ALA A 83 -11.24 2.03 2.12
C ALA A 83 -11.83 0.90 1.27
N ARG A 84 -11.96 1.13 -0.03
CA ARG A 84 -12.46 0.11 -0.93
C ARG A 84 -11.52 -1.10 -0.95
N GLU A 85 -10.22 -0.86 -1.01
CA GLU A 85 -9.28 -1.98 -1.07
C GLU A 85 -9.27 -2.76 0.23
N ILE A 86 -9.45 -2.09 1.37
CA ILE A 86 -9.58 -2.79 2.64
C ILE A 86 -10.81 -3.71 2.62
N THR A 87 -11.91 -3.23 2.06
CA THR A 87 -13.11 -4.06 1.92
C THR A 87 -12.83 -5.27 1.03
N ARG A 88 -12.11 -5.07 -0.08
CA ARG A 88 -11.76 -6.19 -0.95
C ARG A 88 -10.90 -7.22 -0.23
N LEU A 89 -10.01 -6.76 0.65
CA LEU A 89 -9.18 -7.68 1.43
C LEU A 89 -10.01 -8.51 2.40
N ILE A 90 -11.04 -7.90 2.98
CA ILE A 90 -11.95 -8.65 3.85
C ILE A 90 -12.65 -9.74 3.04
N GLU A 91 -13.10 -9.41 1.84
CA GLU A 91 -13.73 -10.39 0.97
C GLU A 91 -12.77 -11.52 0.58
N ALA A 92 -11.52 -11.14 0.28
CA ALA A 92 -10.50 -12.12 -0.06
C ALA A 92 -10.32 -13.12 1.08
N ASN A 93 -10.31 -12.61 2.30
CA ASN A 93 -10.11 -13.48 3.46
C ASN A 93 -11.31 -14.39 3.70
N ILE A 94 -12.51 -13.82 3.68
CA ILE A 94 -13.71 -14.58 3.99
C ILE A 94 -14.02 -15.62 2.91
N LYS A 95 -13.88 -15.22 1.65
CA LYS A 95 -14.31 -16.07 0.53
C LYS A 95 -13.15 -16.80 -0.13
N ASN A 96 -11.94 -16.61 0.36
CA ASN A 96 -10.73 -17.11 -0.30
C ASN A 96 -10.68 -16.69 -1.77
N ASP A 97 -10.98 -15.42 -2.01
CA ASP A 97 -11.15 -14.87 -3.35
C ASP A 97 -9.82 -14.31 -3.85
N VAL A 98 -9.15 -15.10 -4.68
CA VAL A 98 -7.85 -14.69 -5.24
C VAL A 98 -8.01 -13.48 -6.14
N ASP A 99 -9.15 -13.35 -6.82
CA ASP A 99 -9.38 -12.20 -7.71
C ASP A 99 -9.36 -10.89 -6.93
N ALA A 100 -9.81 -10.91 -5.67
CA ALA A 100 -9.75 -9.72 -4.85
C ALA A 100 -8.29 -9.31 -4.58
N ILE A 101 -7.42 -10.28 -4.35
CA ILE A 101 -6.00 -9.98 -4.17
C ILE A 101 -5.39 -9.45 -5.47
N ASP A 102 -5.79 -10.03 -6.60
CA ASP A 102 -5.30 -9.55 -7.90
C ASP A 102 -5.73 -8.11 -8.14
N GLU A 103 -6.93 -7.74 -7.71
CA GLU A 103 -7.37 -6.35 -7.82
C GLU A 103 -6.48 -5.43 -6.96
N VAL A 104 -6.19 -5.85 -5.73
CA VAL A 104 -5.32 -5.07 -4.87
C VAL A 104 -3.97 -4.85 -5.53
N ILE A 105 -3.44 -5.88 -6.18
CA ILE A 105 -2.16 -5.77 -6.88
C ILE A 105 -2.26 -4.75 -8.01
N ARG A 106 -3.31 -4.84 -8.84
CA ARG A 106 -3.46 -3.92 -9.96
C ARG A 106 -3.59 -2.48 -9.48
N VAL A 107 -4.44 -2.26 -8.48
CA VAL A 107 -4.66 -0.92 -7.94
C VAL A 107 -3.37 -0.36 -7.38
N THR A 108 -2.62 -1.18 -6.66
CA THR A 108 -1.37 -0.71 -6.04
C THR A 108 -0.32 -0.39 -7.09
N ARG A 109 -0.22 -1.18 -8.14
CA ARG A 109 0.69 -0.86 -9.24
C ARG A 109 0.31 0.47 -9.89
N GLY A 110 -0.97 0.72 -10.06
CA GLY A 110 -1.42 2.01 -10.57
C GLY A 110 -1.07 3.16 -9.65
N LEU A 111 -1.18 2.93 -8.33
CA LEU A 111 -0.79 3.94 -7.35
C LEU A 111 0.71 4.24 -7.42
N ILE A 112 1.53 3.22 -7.57
CA ILE A 112 2.98 3.41 -7.69
C ILE A 112 3.29 4.23 -8.92
N SER A 113 2.68 3.90 -10.05
CA SER A 113 2.91 4.62 -11.29
C SER A 113 2.51 6.09 -11.15
N ALA A 114 1.32 6.34 -10.61
CA ALA A 114 0.83 7.70 -10.42
C ALA A 114 1.70 8.48 -9.43
N TRP A 115 2.14 7.81 -8.37
CA TRP A 115 2.98 8.44 -7.38
C TRP A 115 4.32 8.85 -7.96
N ASN A 116 4.94 7.96 -8.72
CA ASN A 116 6.22 8.26 -9.36
C ASN A 116 6.09 9.42 -10.34
N ASP A 117 5.01 9.45 -11.10
CA ASP A 117 4.79 10.55 -12.05
C ASP A 117 4.60 11.86 -11.32
N ALA A 118 3.83 11.87 -10.23
CA ALA A 118 3.50 13.09 -9.52
C ALA A 118 4.70 13.65 -8.76
N THR A 119 5.57 12.77 -8.25
CA THR A 119 6.67 13.20 -7.42
C THR A 119 7.99 13.32 -8.16
N GLY A 120 8.04 12.82 -9.37
CA GLY A 120 9.29 12.80 -10.11
C GLY A 120 10.29 11.78 -9.59
N THR A 121 9.83 10.83 -8.74
CA THR A 121 10.72 9.81 -8.22
C THR A 121 10.84 8.62 -9.15
N ASN A 122 10.06 8.58 -10.21
CA ASN A 122 10.09 7.50 -11.14
C ASN A 122 11.45 7.41 -11.80
N THR A 123 11.93 6.19 -11.98
CA THR A 123 13.17 5.98 -12.69
C THR A 123 12.87 5.39 -14.04
N GLU A 124 13.75 5.64 -14.96
CA GLU A 124 13.59 5.10 -16.30
C GLU A 124 13.57 3.59 -16.30
N GLY A 125 14.38 3.00 -15.46
CA GLY A 125 14.42 1.56 -15.37
C GLY A 125 13.10 0.96 -14.95
N ALA A 126 12.46 1.56 -13.96
CA ALA A 126 11.17 1.08 -13.49
C ALA A 126 10.13 1.21 -14.59
N SER A 127 10.14 2.34 -15.26
CA SER A 127 9.20 2.58 -16.34
C SER A 127 9.39 1.58 -17.48
N ASP A 128 10.63 1.29 -17.82
CA ASP A 128 10.91 0.36 -18.89
C ASP A 128 10.49 -1.05 -18.55
N VAL A 129 10.68 -1.45 -17.31
CA VAL A 129 10.34 -2.80 -16.91
C VAL A 129 8.86 -3.06 -17.05
N ASP A 130 8.05 -2.05 -16.85
CA ASP A 130 6.61 -2.23 -16.86
C ASP A 130 6.01 -2.28 -18.25
N ARG A 131 6.77 -2.10 -19.28
CA ARG A 131 6.23 -2.13 -20.65
C ARG A 131 6.22 -3.50 -21.28
#